data_d2871cd6b861624bfe489ad900537df2
#
_entry.id   d2871cd6b861624bfe489ad900537df2
#
_cell.length_a   1.000
_cell.length_b   1.000
_cell.length_c   1.000
_cell.angle_alpha   90.00
_cell.angle_beta   90.00
_cell.angle_gamma   90.00
#
_symmetry.space_group_name_H-M   'P 1'
#
loop_
_entity.id
_entity.type
_entity.pdbx_description
1 polymer ?
#
loop_
_entity_poly.entity_id
_entity_poly.type
_entity_poly.pdbx_seq_one_letter_code
_entity_poly.pdbx_strand_id
1 'polypeptide(L)'
;MVLVSGGFDLSVGANVALTSIGSATIMAGVFGASPDHATLAILAGFATAIAIGIGCGLANGIGVSYLNVNPFIVTLATASVFQGFTLLISQGQEVSGLPRLFVHQIGSGLILDIPIAVLLSLPVIAALYLLMAWSRYGRYVYAIGSNQKAALVAGVRIPLTLLITYVICGVVTAYSSFLLTARVSAGEPLLGAEFPLQSITAAILGGCSLRGGQGGVGGAIVGAVFVTVLANGMDLMRLGSNHQLIILGFVLVIAVLLDRERTKLGYASMAANVRKVLSTRGAQNPDRSSARAVDR
;
A
#
# COMPACT_ATOMS: atom_id res chain seq x y z
N MET A 1 2.73 3.77 -2.43
CA MET A 1 2.24 5.14 -2.65
C MET A 1 2.04 5.87 -1.33
N VAL A 2 1.21 5.39 -0.40
CA VAL A 2 0.95 6.02 0.92
C VAL A 2 2.25 6.21 1.71
N LEU A 3 3.11 5.19 1.83
CA LEU A 3 4.42 5.32 2.48
C LEU A 3 5.31 6.38 1.82
N VAL A 4 5.33 6.44 0.49
CA VAL A 4 6.13 7.45 -0.25
C VAL A 4 5.64 8.87 0.03
N SER A 5 4.33 9.09 0.27
CA SER A 5 3.81 10.40 0.68
C SER A 5 4.09 10.74 2.15
N GLY A 6 4.73 9.86 2.91
CA GLY A 6 4.97 10.00 4.35
C GLY A 6 3.79 9.58 5.24
N GLY A 7 2.79 8.92 4.66
CA GLY A 7 1.62 8.39 5.37
C GLY A 7 1.74 6.89 5.68
N PHE A 8 0.80 6.40 6.48
CA PHE A 8 0.60 4.98 6.78
C PHE A 8 -0.86 4.61 6.55
N ASP A 9 -1.11 3.37 6.19
CA ASP A 9 -2.47 2.81 6.13
C ASP A 9 -2.51 1.45 6.81
N LEU A 10 -2.94 1.45 8.07
CA LEU A 10 -3.12 0.23 8.85
C LEU A 10 -4.51 -0.39 8.64
N SER A 11 -5.40 0.31 7.94
CA SER A 11 -6.74 -0.18 7.66
C SER A 11 -6.81 -1.16 6.48
N VAL A 12 -5.69 -1.37 5.76
CA VAL A 12 -5.61 -2.24 4.57
C VAL A 12 -6.21 -3.62 4.85
N GLY A 13 -5.87 -4.27 5.99
CA GLY A 13 -6.41 -5.59 6.33
C GLY A 13 -7.92 -5.57 6.55
N ALA A 14 -8.42 -4.60 7.30
CA ALA A 14 -9.85 -4.45 7.55
C ALA A 14 -10.63 -4.07 6.26
N ASN A 15 -10.03 -3.28 5.36
CA ASN A 15 -10.58 -3.01 4.03
C ASN A 15 -10.67 -4.31 3.21
N VAL A 16 -9.64 -5.17 3.25
CA VAL A 16 -9.67 -6.49 2.59
C VAL A 16 -10.83 -7.32 3.13
N ALA A 17 -10.98 -7.42 4.46
CA ALA A 17 -12.06 -8.18 5.08
C ALA A 17 -13.45 -7.64 4.73
N LEU A 18 -13.65 -6.31 4.86
CA LEU A 18 -14.92 -5.65 4.55
C LEU A 18 -15.29 -5.82 3.08
N THR A 19 -14.33 -5.68 2.18
CA THR A 19 -14.52 -5.88 0.75
C THR A 19 -14.85 -7.35 0.44
N SER A 20 -14.15 -8.30 1.05
CA SER A 20 -14.40 -9.73 0.88
C SER A 20 -15.84 -10.07 1.27
N ILE A 21 -16.26 -9.71 2.48
CA ILE A 21 -17.62 -9.96 2.97
C ILE A 21 -18.67 -9.19 2.16
N GLY A 22 -18.48 -7.89 1.93
CA GLY A 22 -19.46 -7.08 1.23
C GLY A 22 -19.68 -7.52 -0.22
N SER A 23 -18.61 -7.80 -0.96
CA SER A 23 -18.70 -8.29 -2.35
C SER A 23 -19.29 -9.71 -2.41
N ALA A 24 -18.88 -10.60 -1.51
CA ALA A 24 -19.41 -11.96 -1.44
C ALA A 24 -20.91 -11.98 -1.10
N THR A 25 -21.35 -11.17 -0.13
CA THR A 25 -22.76 -11.07 0.27
C THR A 25 -23.65 -10.63 -0.90
N ILE A 26 -23.25 -9.58 -1.62
CA ILE A 26 -24.01 -9.09 -2.80
C ILE A 26 -23.98 -10.14 -3.91
N MET A 27 -22.81 -10.73 -4.18
CA MET A 27 -22.65 -11.74 -5.21
C MET A 27 -23.50 -12.99 -4.93
N ALA A 28 -23.45 -13.51 -3.70
CA ALA A 28 -24.25 -14.67 -3.29
C ALA A 28 -25.76 -14.37 -3.31
N GLY A 29 -26.17 -13.17 -2.88
CA GLY A 29 -27.57 -12.73 -2.93
C GLY A 29 -28.12 -12.64 -4.35
N VAL A 30 -27.39 -12.01 -5.29
CA VAL A 30 -27.79 -11.90 -6.68
C VAL A 30 -27.81 -13.27 -7.37
N PHE A 31 -26.79 -14.11 -7.12
CA PHE A 31 -26.68 -15.44 -7.68
C PHE A 31 -27.76 -16.38 -7.15
N GLY A 32 -28.07 -16.33 -5.85
CA GLY A 32 -29.15 -17.11 -5.24
C GLY A 32 -30.53 -16.75 -5.77
N ALA A 33 -30.76 -15.46 -6.09
CA ALA A 33 -32.02 -15.01 -6.69
C ALA A 33 -32.13 -15.39 -8.18
N SER A 34 -31.02 -15.48 -8.92
CA SER A 34 -30.98 -15.74 -10.36
C SER A 34 -29.72 -16.52 -10.74
N PRO A 35 -29.70 -17.85 -10.57
CA PRO A 35 -28.52 -18.70 -10.85
C PRO A 35 -28.04 -18.65 -12.30
N ASP A 36 -28.93 -18.36 -13.25
CA ASP A 36 -28.59 -18.24 -14.67
C ASP A 36 -27.79 -17.00 -15.01
N HIS A 37 -27.75 -16.01 -14.11
CA HIS A 37 -27.07 -14.73 -14.30
C HIS A 37 -25.77 -14.61 -13.48
N ALA A 38 -24.93 -15.66 -13.47
CA ALA A 38 -23.65 -15.68 -12.74
C ALA A 38 -22.75 -14.48 -13.04
N THR A 39 -22.70 -14.07 -14.32
CA THR A 39 -21.91 -12.89 -14.75
C THR A 39 -22.42 -11.60 -14.10
N LEU A 40 -23.73 -11.41 -14.00
CA LEU A 40 -24.33 -10.25 -13.34
C LEU A 40 -23.98 -10.22 -11.85
N ALA A 41 -24.04 -11.38 -11.18
CA ALA A 41 -23.65 -11.51 -9.79
C ALA A 41 -22.17 -11.12 -9.56
N ILE A 42 -21.27 -11.59 -10.45
CA ILE A 42 -19.84 -11.26 -10.40
C ILE A 42 -19.62 -9.75 -10.60
N LEU A 43 -20.30 -9.15 -11.59
CA LEU A 43 -20.18 -7.71 -11.83
C LEU A 43 -20.74 -6.88 -10.67
N ALA A 44 -21.85 -7.29 -10.06
CA ALA A 44 -22.40 -6.64 -8.87
C ALA A 44 -21.44 -6.74 -7.67
N GLY A 45 -20.85 -7.93 -7.44
CA GLY A 45 -19.82 -8.11 -6.41
C GLY A 45 -18.58 -7.26 -6.67
N PHE A 46 -18.11 -7.18 -7.92
CA PHE A 46 -16.98 -6.33 -8.29
C PHE A 46 -17.27 -4.84 -8.09
N ALA A 47 -18.44 -4.37 -8.52
CA ALA A 47 -18.86 -2.98 -8.31
C ALA A 47 -18.94 -2.63 -6.81
N THR A 48 -19.46 -3.56 -5.99
CA THR A 48 -19.50 -3.43 -4.53
C THR A 48 -18.08 -3.36 -3.95
N ALA A 49 -17.17 -4.22 -4.40
CA ALA A 49 -15.77 -4.18 -3.97
C ALA A 49 -15.13 -2.81 -4.22
N ILE A 50 -15.27 -2.28 -5.44
CA ILE A 50 -14.72 -0.96 -5.79
C ILE A 50 -15.38 0.16 -4.97
N ALA A 51 -16.70 0.12 -4.78
CA ALA A 51 -17.41 1.11 -3.97
C ALA A 51 -16.93 1.12 -2.50
N ILE A 52 -16.73 -0.05 -1.90
CA ILE A 52 -16.16 -0.19 -0.55
C ILE A 52 -14.74 0.38 -0.52
N GLY A 53 -13.90 0.03 -1.50
CA GLY A 53 -12.53 0.53 -1.59
C GLY A 53 -12.46 2.06 -1.70
N ILE A 54 -13.34 2.67 -2.50
CA ILE A 54 -13.48 4.13 -2.58
C ILE A 54 -13.91 4.70 -1.23
N GLY A 55 -14.93 4.12 -0.60
CA GLY A 55 -15.44 4.55 0.70
C GLY A 55 -14.36 4.52 1.80
N CYS A 56 -13.63 3.40 1.91
CA CYS A 56 -12.52 3.24 2.85
C CYS A 56 -11.40 4.26 2.57
N GLY A 57 -11.02 4.40 1.29
CA GLY A 57 -10.00 5.35 0.87
C GLY A 57 -10.39 6.81 1.12
N LEU A 58 -11.66 7.18 0.92
CA LEU A 58 -12.19 8.50 1.24
C LEU A 58 -12.20 8.76 2.75
N ALA A 59 -12.63 7.80 3.57
CA ALA A 59 -12.62 7.94 5.02
C ALA A 59 -11.22 8.24 5.55
N ASN A 60 -10.22 7.44 5.14
CA ASN A 60 -8.83 7.66 5.51
C ASN A 60 -8.28 8.97 4.92
N GLY A 61 -8.52 9.20 3.63
CA GLY A 61 -8.04 10.36 2.92
C GLY A 61 -8.57 11.67 3.52
N ILE A 62 -9.84 11.76 3.85
CA ILE A 62 -10.44 12.94 4.50
C ILE A 62 -9.83 13.15 5.89
N GLY A 63 -9.74 12.10 6.70
CA GLY A 63 -9.16 12.18 8.03
C GLY A 63 -7.73 12.70 8.02
N VAL A 64 -6.90 12.21 7.10
CA VAL A 64 -5.50 12.58 7.02
C VAL A 64 -5.29 13.93 6.34
N SER A 65 -5.98 14.18 5.21
CA SER A 65 -5.66 15.31 4.36
C SER A 65 -6.41 16.60 4.67
N TYR A 66 -7.66 16.51 5.12
CA TYR A 66 -8.49 17.67 5.41
C TYR A 66 -8.63 17.94 6.91
N LEU A 67 -8.75 16.88 7.72
CA LEU A 67 -8.79 17.03 9.18
C LEU A 67 -7.40 17.13 9.81
N ASN A 68 -6.33 16.94 9.02
CA ASN A 68 -4.92 17.00 9.47
C ASN A 68 -4.62 16.10 10.68
N VAL A 69 -5.32 14.99 10.82
CA VAL A 69 -5.07 14.01 11.88
C VAL A 69 -3.91 13.11 11.47
N ASN A 70 -3.13 12.66 12.45
CA ASN A 70 -2.00 11.76 12.18
C ASN A 70 -2.48 10.50 11.42
N PRO A 71 -1.83 10.13 10.29
CA PRO A 71 -2.22 8.98 9.48
C PRO A 71 -2.34 7.67 10.24
N PHE A 72 -1.44 7.44 11.19
CA PHE A 72 -1.44 6.25 12.02
C PHE A 72 -2.73 6.15 12.86
N ILE A 73 -3.15 7.27 13.49
CA ILE A 73 -4.33 7.33 14.35
C ILE A 73 -5.59 7.15 13.49
N VAL A 74 -5.69 7.85 12.36
CA VAL A 74 -6.85 7.75 11.46
C VAL A 74 -7.02 6.32 10.98
N THR A 75 -5.97 5.72 10.41
CA THR A 75 -6.07 4.41 9.78
C THR A 75 -6.23 3.27 10.80
N LEU A 76 -5.73 3.43 12.03
CA LEU A 76 -6.00 2.49 13.12
C LEU A 76 -7.47 2.57 13.57
N ALA A 77 -8.02 3.78 13.72
CA ALA A 77 -9.41 3.98 14.08
C ALA A 77 -10.36 3.45 13.00
N THR A 78 -10.11 3.78 11.73
CA THR A 78 -10.90 3.29 10.59
C THR A 78 -10.77 1.78 10.42
N ALA A 79 -9.61 1.18 10.70
CA ALA A 79 -9.45 -0.27 10.73
C ALA A 79 -10.44 -0.94 11.69
N SER A 80 -10.57 -0.39 12.91
CA SER A 80 -11.55 -0.89 13.89
C SER A 80 -13.00 -0.73 13.42
N VAL A 81 -13.31 0.40 12.77
CA VAL A 81 -14.65 0.66 12.21
C VAL A 81 -14.96 -0.31 11.08
N PHE A 82 -14.03 -0.50 10.12
CA PHE A 82 -14.22 -1.39 8.97
C PHE A 82 -14.34 -2.85 9.44
N GLN A 83 -13.52 -3.27 10.41
CA GLN A 83 -13.62 -4.60 10.99
C GLN A 83 -14.96 -4.79 11.72
N GLY A 84 -15.44 -3.76 12.43
CA GLY A 84 -16.75 -3.77 13.07
C GLY A 84 -17.89 -3.96 12.05
N PHE A 85 -17.88 -3.22 10.93
CA PHE A 85 -18.85 -3.43 9.84
C PHE A 85 -18.74 -4.82 9.22
N THR A 86 -17.52 -5.32 9.02
CA THR A 86 -17.29 -6.68 8.51
C THR A 86 -17.98 -7.72 9.37
N LEU A 87 -17.75 -7.68 10.69
CA LEU A 87 -18.34 -8.62 11.64
C LEU A 87 -19.85 -8.44 11.77
N LEU A 88 -20.35 -7.20 11.69
CA LEU A 88 -21.80 -6.92 11.74
C LEU A 88 -22.52 -7.52 10.52
N ILE A 89 -21.98 -7.36 9.32
CA ILE A 89 -22.57 -7.88 8.07
C ILE A 89 -22.48 -9.41 8.04
N SER A 90 -21.33 -9.97 8.39
CA SER A 90 -21.08 -11.42 8.32
C SER A 90 -21.58 -12.20 9.53
N GLN A 91 -21.94 -11.51 10.62
CA GLN A 91 -22.19 -12.13 11.93
C GLN A 91 -21.02 -13.02 12.39
N GLY A 92 -19.81 -12.68 11.97
CA GLY A 92 -18.59 -13.44 12.27
C GLY A 92 -18.43 -14.74 11.47
N GLN A 93 -19.29 -14.97 10.48
CA GLN A 93 -19.27 -16.18 9.65
C GLN A 93 -18.79 -15.90 8.23
N GLU A 94 -18.28 -16.92 7.56
CA GLU A 94 -17.94 -16.85 6.14
C GLU A 94 -19.20 -16.76 5.27
N VAL A 95 -19.10 -16.05 4.16
CA VAL A 95 -20.15 -15.97 3.14
C VAL A 95 -19.83 -16.93 2.01
N SER A 96 -20.59 -18.03 1.93
CA SER A 96 -20.48 -19.06 0.89
C SER A 96 -21.54 -18.88 -0.22
N GLY A 97 -21.57 -19.81 -1.18
CA GLY A 97 -22.56 -19.78 -2.26
C GLY A 97 -22.19 -18.86 -3.43
N LEU A 98 -20.92 -18.60 -3.62
CA LEU A 98 -20.42 -17.81 -4.74
C LEU A 98 -20.58 -18.55 -6.09
N PRO A 99 -20.76 -17.81 -7.22
CA PRO A 99 -20.87 -18.43 -8.54
C PRO A 99 -19.64 -19.30 -8.86
N ARG A 100 -19.86 -20.51 -9.33
CA ARG A 100 -18.76 -21.42 -9.74
C ARG A 100 -17.85 -20.79 -10.81
N LEU A 101 -18.41 -19.98 -11.69
CA LEU A 101 -17.65 -19.22 -12.69
C LEU A 101 -16.59 -18.32 -12.04
N PHE A 102 -16.95 -17.62 -10.96
CA PHE A 102 -16.04 -16.76 -10.21
C PHE A 102 -14.91 -17.54 -9.55
N VAL A 103 -15.26 -18.60 -8.82
CA VAL A 103 -14.32 -19.43 -8.08
C VAL A 103 -13.36 -20.18 -9.03
N HIS A 104 -13.90 -20.83 -10.08
CA HIS A 104 -13.08 -21.65 -10.97
C HIS A 104 -12.28 -20.83 -11.98
N GLN A 105 -12.85 -19.78 -12.56
CA GLN A 105 -12.11 -18.98 -13.54
C GLN A 105 -11.14 -18.00 -12.88
N ILE A 106 -11.61 -17.17 -11.95
CA ILE A 106 -10.76 -16.14 -11.35
C ILE A 106 -9.91 -16.72 -10.22
N GLY A 107 -10.48 -17.59 -9.37
CA GLY A 107 -9.79 -18.12 -8.19
C GLY A 107 -8.74 -19.18 -8.50
N SER A 108 -9.08 -20.18 -9.35
CA SER A 108 -8.21 -21.32 -9.66
C SER A 108 -7.88 -21.48 -11.14
N GLY A 109 -8.42 -20.65 -12.03
CA GLY A 109 -8.17 -20.72 -13.46
C GLY A 109 -6.72 -20.42 -13.84
N LEU A 110 -6.23 -21.14 -14.87
CA LEU A 110 -4.89 -20.98 -15.44
C LEU A 110 -4.99 -20.63 -16.92
N ILE A 111 -4.13 -19.75 -17.39
CA ILE A 111 -3.86 -19.50 -18.82
C ILE A 111 -2.35 -19.68 -19.01
N LEU A 112 -1.95 -20.65 -19.86
CA LEU A 112 -0.54 -21.01 -20.06
C LEU A 112 0.20 -21.30 -18.74
N ASP A 113 -0.44 -22.06 -17.84
CA ASP A 113 0.04 -22.38 -16.49
C ASP A 113 0.22 -21.18 -15.54
N ILE A 114 -0.25 -19.98 -15.94
CA ILE A 114 -0.22 -18.78 -15.11
C ILE A 114 -1.61 -18.57 -14.50
N PRO A 115 -1.73 -18.39 -13.16
CA PRO A 115 -3.01 -18.08 -12.52
C PRO A 115 -3.64 -16.81 -13.09
N ILE A 116 -4.95 -16.88 -13.41
CA ILE A 116 -5.69 -15.73 -13.96
C ILE A 116 -5.62 -14.54 -13.01
N ALA A 117 -5.64 -14.75 -11.70
CA ALA A 117 -5.50 -13.67 -10.72
C ALA A 117 -4.17 -12.89 -10.88
N VAL A 118 -3.07 -13.58 -11.26
CA VAL A 118 -1.78 -12.93 -11.56
C VAL A 118 -1.91 -12.09 -12.82
N LEU A 119 -2.48 -12.65 -13.89
CA LEU A 119 -2.67 -11.91 -15.15
C LEU A 119 -3.55 -10.68 -14.97
N LEU A 120 -4.59 -10.76 -14.14
CA LEU A 120 -5.46 -9.63 -13.81
C LEU A 120 -4.73 -8.58 -12.94
N SER A 121 -3.76 -8.96 -12.12
CA SER A 121 -3.00 -8.01 -11.30
C SER A 121 -1.96 -7.21 -12.10
N LEU A 122 -1.41 -7.76 -13.19
CA LEU A 122 -0.36 -7.12 -13.98
C LEU A 122 -0.76 -5.74 -14.56
N PRO A 123 -1.95 -5.55 -15.17
CA PRO A 123 -2.36 -4.23 -15.66
C PRO A 123 -2.48 -3.19 -14.54
N VAL A 124 -2.96 -3.59 -13.34
CA VAL A 124 -3.05 -2.69 -12.19
C VAL A 124 -1.66 -2.29 -11.70
N ILE A 125 -0.74 -3.24 -11.60
CA ILE A 125 0.66 -2.98 -11.27
C ILE A 125 1.31 -2.04 -12.29
N ALA A 126 1.12 -2.30 -13.58
CA ALA A 126 1.64 -1.47 -14.65
C ALA A 126 1.07 -0.04 -14.58
N ALA A 127 -0.24 0.10 -14.36
CA ALA A 127 -0.88 1.40 -14.20
C ALA A 127 -0.33 2.18 -13.01
N LEU A 128 -0.13 1.51 -11.85
CA LEU A 128 0.47 2.13 -10.67
C LEU A 128 1.94 2.52 -10.91
N TYR A 129 2.69 1.69 -11.61
CA TYR A 129 4.07 2.00 -11.98
C TYR A 129 4.14 3.23 -12.86
N LEU A 130 3.33 3.29 -13.94
CA LEU A 130 3.27 4.44 -14.83
C LEU A 130 2.79 5.70 -14.11
N LEU A 131 1.78 5.56 -13.24
CA LEU A 131 1.25 6.65 -12.43
C LEU A 131 2.32 7.24 -11.51
N MET A 132 3.12 6.41 -10.85
CA MET A 132 4.16 6.88 -9.93
C MET A 132 5.42 7.39 -10.65
N ALA A 133 5.85 6.71 -11.73
CA ALA A 133 7.10 7.03 -12.40
C ALA A 133 6.98 8.20 -13.40
N TRP A 134 5.86 8.29 -14.13
CA TRP A 134 5.77 9.18 -15.30
C TRP A 134 4.74 10.30 -15.15
N SER A 135 3.79 10.23 -14.20
CA SER A 135 2.76 11.24 -14.07
C SER A 135 3.20 12.45 -13.24
N ARG A 136 2.47 13.58 -13.39
CA ARG A 136 2.60 14.75 -12.49
C ARG A 136 2.21 14.40 -11.07
N TYR A 137 1.20 13.54 -10.93
CA TYR A 137 0.72 13.08 -9.63
C TYR A 137 1.81 12.34 -8.85
N GLY A 138 2.53 11.40 -9.48
CA GLY A 138 3.64 10.69 -8.84
C GLY A 138 4.70 11.67 -8.31
N ARG A 139 5.09 12.67 -9.12
CA ARG A 139 6.03 13.70 -8.67
C ARG A 139 5.54 14.49 -7.45
N TYR A 140 4.24 14.77 -7.37
CA TYR A 140 3.64 15.44 -6.21
C TYR A 140 3.70 14.56 -4.96
N VAL A 141 3.42 13.26 -5.09
CA VAL A 141 3.53 12.29 -3.99
C VAL A 141 4.96 12.24 -3.43
N TYR A 142 5.98 12.16 -4.30
CA TYR A 142 7.39 12.20 -3.87
C TYR A 142 7.77 13.55 -3.25
N ALA A 143 7.32 14.66 -3.80
CA ALA A 143 7.58 16.00 -3.27
C ALA A 143 7.00 16.19 -1.86
N ILE A 144 5.74 15.76 -1.65
CA ILE A 144 5.08 15.82 -0.34
C ILE A 144 5.84 14.99 0.69
N GLY A 145 6.20 13.75 0.35
CA GLY A 145 6.91 12.87 1.26
C GLY A 145 8.34 13.33 1.58
N SER A 146 9.00 14.01 0.63
CA SER A 146 10.35 14.52 0.85
C SER A 146 10.35 15.78 1.73
N ASN A 147 9.48 16.75 1.43
CA ASN A 147 9.33 17.98 2.22
C ASN A 147 7.99 18.64 1.92
N GLN A 148 7.03 18.45 2.81
CA GLN A 148 5.68 18.97 2.67
C GLN A 148 5.62 20.50 2.56
N LYS A 149 6.46 21.22 3.31
CA LYS A 149 6.53 22.71 3.26
C LYS A 149 7.04 23.20 1.92
N ALA A 150 8.09 22.56 1.38
CA ALA A 150 8.63 22.89 0.06
C ALA A 150 7.63 22.57 -1.06
N ALA A 151 6.93 21.45 -0.97
CA ALA A 151 5.87 21.07 -1.91
C ALA A 151 4.73 22.11 -1.94
N LEU A 152 4.33 22.63 -0.77
CA LEU A 152 3.31 23.67 -0.66
C LEU A 152 3.76 24.97 -1.37
N VAL A 153 4.99 25.42 -1.12
CA VAL A 153 5.56 26.62 -1.78
C VAL A 153 5.68 26.43 -3.29
N ALA A 154 5.92 25.20 -3.75
CA ALA A 154 5.93 24.85 -5.17
C ALA A 154 4.53 24.74 -5.80
N GLY A 155 3.46 25.06 -5.06
CA GLY A 155 2.09 25.09 -5.56
C GLY A 155 1.39 23.72 -5.60
N VAL A 156 1.93 22.69 -4.93
CA VAL A 156 1.28 21.37 -4.86
C VAL A 156 0.07 21.44 -3.94
N ARG A 157 -1.09 20.98 -4.44
CA ARG A 157 -2.34 20.86 -3.66
C ARG A 157 -2.26 19.64 -2.74
N ILE A 158 -1.60 19.77 -1.57
CA ILE A 158 -1.32 18.68 -0.67
C ILE A 158 -2.58 17.90 -0.26
N PRO A 159 -3.70 18.54 0.22
CA PRO A 159 -4.87 17.79 0.66
C PRO A 159 -5.46 16.92 -0.45
N LEU A 160 -5.60 17.46 -1.64
CA LEU A 160 -6.14 16.70 -2.78
C LEU A 160 -5.22 15.55 -3.19
N THR A 161 -3.91 15.77 -3.21
CA THR A 161 -2.95 14.72 -3.57
C THR A 161 -2.97 13.59 -2.56
N LEU A 162 -3.01 13.88 -1.27
CA LEU A 162 -3.11 12.87 -0.22
C LEU A 162 -4.45 12.14 -0.28
N LEU A 163 -5.58 12.84 -0.43
CA LEU A 163 -6.89 12.21 -0.59
C LEU A 163 -6.88 11.19 -1.73
N ILE A 164 -6.41 11.59 -2.92
CA ILE A 164 -6.31 10.70 -4.08
C ILE A 164 -5.39 9.50 -3.76
N THR A 165 -4.29 9.70 -3.02
CA THR A 165 -3.37 8.64 -2.63
C THR A 165 -4.07 7.56 -1.79
N TYR A 166 -4.88 7.96 -0.81
CA TYR A 166 -5.64 7.03 0.03
C TYR A 166 -6.79 6.37 -0.74
N VAL A 167 -7.48 7.10 -1.63
CA VAL A 167 -8.53 6.52 -2.48
C VAL A 167 -7.95 5.46 -3.41
N ILE A 168 -6.82 5.73 -4.08
CA ILE A 168 -6.16 4.73 -4.92
C ILE A 168 -5.73 3.52 -4.09
N CYS A 169 -5.17 3.73 -2.89
CA CYS A 169 -4.81 2.65 -1.97
C CYS A 169 -6.03 1.80 -1.64
N GLY A 170 -7.15 2.42 -1.25
CA GLY A 170 -8.38 1.73 -0.90
C GLY A 170 -8.96 0.91 -2.07
N VAL A 171 -9.00 1.49 -3.27
CA VAL A 171 -9.48 0.81 -4.49
C VAL A 171 -8.60 -0.38 -4.88
N VAL A 172 -7.28 -0.21 -4.85
CA VAL A 172 -6.34 -1.31 -5.18
C VAL A 172 -6.42 -2.42 -4.14
N THR A 173 -6.57 -2.07 -2.86
CA THR A 173 -6.79 -3.04 -1.78
C THR A 173 -8.08 -3.83 -2.01
N ALA A 174 -9.18 -3.15 -2.34
CA ALA A 174 -10.46 -3.78 -2.63
C ALA A 174 -10.41 -4.67 -3.88
N TYR A 175 -9.72 -4.22 -4.92
CA TYR A 175 -9.48 -5.05 -6.10
C TYR A 175 -8.71 -6.34 -5.75
N SER A 176 -7.64 -6.22 -4.95
CA SER A 176 -6.87 -7.37 -4.49
C SER A 176 -7.70 -8.30 -3.61
N SER A 177 -8.55 -7.75 -2.74
CA SER A 177 -9.49 -8.50 -1.91
C SER A 177 -10.48 -9.31 -2.76
N PHE A 178 -11.02 -8.71 -3.82
CA PHE A 178 -11.93 -9.41 -4.74
C PHE A 178 -11.28 -10.63 -5.40
N LEU A 179 -10.01 -10.51 -5.84
CA LEU A 179 -9.25 -11.65 -6.37
C LEU A 179 -8.96 -12.72 -5.31
N LEU A 180 -8.65 -12.29 -4.07
CA LEU A 180 -8.42 -13.22 -2.96
C LEU A 180 -9.70 -13.95 -2.55
N THR A 181 -10.86 -13.28 -2.54
CA THR A 181 -12.18 -13.88 -2.28
C THR A 181 -12.49 -14.97 -3.29
N ALA A 182 -12.14 -14.77 -4.57
CA ALA A 182 -12.26 -15.82 -5.58
C ALA A 182 -11.37 -17.04 -5.25
N ARG A 183 -10.13 -16.80 -4.81
CA ARG A 183 -9.16 -17.84 -4.47
C ARG A 183 -9.55 -18.64 -3.23
N VAL A 184 -10.08 -17.97 -2.19
CA VAL A 184 -10.58 -18.61 -0.96
C VAL A 184 -11.93 -19.26 -1.17
N SER A 185 -12.66 -18.89 -2.24
CA SER A 185 -13.98 -19.40 -2.61
C SER A 185 -15.10 -19.00 -1.64
N ALA A 186 -14.84 -18.07 -0.76
CA ALA A 186 -15.79 -17.55 0.24
C ALA A 186 -15.44 -16.11 0.61
N GLY A 187 -16.42 -15.34 1.10
CA GLY A 187 -16.19 -14.11 1.82
C GLY A 187 -15.71 -14.43 3.23
N GLU A 188 -14.51 -13.97 3.60
CA GLU A 188 -13.86 -14.33 4.86
C GLU A 188 -13.71 -13.08 5.75
N PRO A 189 -14.29 -13.05 6.99
CA PRO A 189 -14.29 -11.86 7.84
C PRO A 189 -12.93 -11.50 8.45
N LEU A 190 -11.96 -12.42 8.43
CA LEU A 190 -10.60 -12.19 8.92
C LEU A 190 -9.57 -12.17 7.79
N LEU A 191 -10.02 -12.19 6.53
CA LEU A 191 -9.12 -12.12 5.37
C LEU A 191 -8.26 -10.87 5.42
N GLY A 192 -6.95 -11.06 5.36
CA GLY A 192 -6.00 -9.94 5.31
C GLY A 192 -5.65 -9.33 6.67
N ALA A 193 -5.99 -9.96 7.79
CA ALA A 193 -5.65 -9.45 9.13
C ALA A 193 -4.15 -9.13 9.30
N GLU A 194 -3.28 -9.88 8.65
CA GLU A 194 -1.82 -9.70 8.70
C GLU A 194 -1.26 -8.74 7.63
N PHE A 195 -2.07 -8.35 6.64
CA PHE A 195 -1.61 -7.57 5.49
C PHE A 195 -1.05 -6.19 5.83
N PRO A 196 -1.51 -5.46 6.86
CA PRO A 196 -0.90 -4.19 7.22
C PRO A 196 0.59 -4.34 7.52
N LEU A 197 0.98 -5.32 8.34
CA LEU A 197 2.39 -5.57 8.68
C LEU A 197 3.17 -6.12 7.49
N GLN A 198 2.60 -7.08 6.76
CA GLN A 198 3.24 -7.68 5.58
C GLN A 198 3.50 -6.64 4.48
N SER A 199 2.53 -5.76 4.19
CA SER A 199 2.65 -4.74 3.15
C SER A 199 3.69 -3.67 3.50
N ILE A 200 3.74 -3.24 4.77
CA ILE A 200 4.75 -2.29 5.25
C ILE A 200 6.14 -2.95 5.17
N THR A 201 6.27 -4.19 5.64
CA THR A 201 7.53 -4.95 5.59
C THR A 201 8.01 -5.09 4.15
N ALA A 202 7.14 -5.51 3.23
CA ALA A 202 7.44 -5.63 1.81
C ALA A 202 7.90 -4.30 1.20
N ALA A 203 7.22 -3.20 1.51
CA ALA A 203 7.57 -1.89 0.99
C ALA A 203 8.94 -1.41 1.50
N ILE A 204 9.25 -1.62 2.79
CA ILE A 204 10.54 -1.22 3.39
C ILE A 204 11.69 -2.06 2.82
N LEU A 205 11.52 -3.39 2.75
CA LEU A 205 12.50 -4.28 2.12
C LEU A 205 12.72 -3.93 0.65
N GLY A 206 11.66 -3.49 -0.03
CA GLY A 206 11.69 -2.96 -1.39
C GLY A 206 12.30 -1.57 -1.53
N GLY A 207 12.82 -0.97 -0.44
CA GLY A 207 13.52 0.32 -0.44
C GLY A 207 12.60 1.54 -0.29
N CYS A 208 11.35 1.39 0.12
CA CYS A 208 10.52 2.51 0.54
C CYS A 208 10.94 2.99 1.93
N SER A 209 11.16 4.29 2.08
CA SER A 209 11.48 4.88 3.39
C SER A 209 10.23 5.16 4.20
N LEU A 210 10.26 4.85 5.50
CA LEU A 210 9.20 5.22 6.46
C LEU A 210 9.04 6.73 6.64
N ARG A 211 10.06 7.51 6.28
CA ARG A 211 10.01 8.99 6.33
C ARG A 211 9.33 9.61 5.13
N GLY A 212 9.01 8.80 4.11
CA GLY A 212 8.49 9.28 2.84
C GLY A 212 9.57 9.76 1.85
N GLY A 213 9.14 10.17 0.67
CA GLY A 213 9.96 10.75 -0.38
C GLY A 213 10.86 9.77 -1.14
N GLN A 214 10.97 8.53 -0.70
CA GLN A 214 11.83 7.50 -1.29
C GLN A 214 11.11 6.18 -1.44
N GLY A 215 11.45 5.44 -2.49
CA GLY A 215 10.86 4.14 -2.81
C GLY A 215 10.21 4.12 -4.19
N GLY A 216 9.78 2.95 -4.62
CA GLY A 216 9.14 2.79 -5.93
C GLY A 216 8.31 1.52 -6.01
N VAL A 217 7.41 1.47 -7.00
CA VAL A 217 6.53 0.32 -7.23
C VAL A 217 7.32 -0.94 -7.51
N GLY A 218 8.38 -0.85 -8.33
CA GLY A 218 9.24 -2.00 -8.65
C GLY A 218 9.92 -2.59 -7.41
N GLY A 219 10.48 -1.74 -6.55
CA GLY A 219 11.06 -2.19 -5.28
C GLY A 219 10.03 -2.85 -4.38
N ALA A 220 8.84 -2.25 -4.23
CA ALA A 220 7.76 -2.80 -3.43
C ALA A 220 7.31 -4.20 -3.92
N ILE A 221 7.31 -4.43 -5.24
CA ILE A 221 7.02 -5.75 -5.82
C ILE A 221 8.08 -6.77 -5.41
N VAL A 222 9.36 -6.42 -5.54
CA VAL A 222 10.45 -7.32 -5.13
C VAL A 222 10.36 -7.64 -3.64
N GLY A 223 10.08 -6.64 -2.79
CA GLY A 223 9.85 -6.86 -1.37
C GLY A 223 8.63 -7.75 -1.09
N ALA A 224 7.52 -7.57 -1.83
CA ALA A 224 6.33 -8.41 -1.70
C ALA A 224 6.62 -9.87 -2.10
N VAL A 225 7.34 -10.08 -3.20
CA VAL A 225 7.77 -11.42 -3.62
C VAL A 225 8.64 -12.06 -2.54
N PHE A 226 9.60 -11.31 -1.97
CA PHE A 226 10.44 -11.83 -0.88
C PHE A 226 9.61 -12.27 0.34
N VAL A 227 8.67 -11.42 0.81
CA VAL A 227 7.80 -11.74 1.96
C VAL A 227 6.94 -12.96 1.66
N THR A 228 6.39 -13.06 0.43
CA THR A 228 5.57 -14.19 0.01
C THR A 228 6.38 -15.50 -0.08
N VAL A 229 7.60 -15.44 -0.64
CA VAL A 229 8.50 -16.61 -0.70
C VAL A 229 8.89 -17.06 0.70
N LEU A 230 9.15 -16.11 1.60
CA LEU A 230 9.44 -16.42 3.00
C LEU A 230 8.24 -17.10 3.67
N ALA A 231 7.03 -16.58 3.50
CA ALA A 231 5.80 -17.17 4.05
C ALA A 231 5.58 -18.59 3.50
N ASN A 232 5.66 -18.77 2.18
CA ASN A 232 5.54 -20.09 1.56
C ASN A 232 6.63 -21.08 2.04
N GLY A 233 7.86 -20.61 2.25
CA GLY A 233 8.92 -21.42 2.82
C GLY A 233 8.59 -21.92 4.22
N MET A 234 8.02 -21.04 5.05
CA MET A 234 7.55 -21.40 6.40
C MET A 234 6.40 -22.41 6.36
N ASP A 235 5.46 -22.25 5.41
CA ASP A 235 4.37 -23.21 5.20
C ASP A 235 4.89 -24.61 4.81
N LEU A 236 5.86 -24.67 3.90
CA LEU A 236 6.50 -25.93 3.49
C LEU A 236 7.24 -26.60 4.65
N MET A 237 7.81 -25.83 5.57
CA MET A 237 8.40 -26.31 6.82
C MET A 237 7.35 -26.69 7.87
N ARG A 238 6.06 -26.55 7.56
CA ARG A 238 4.92 -26.80 8.46
C ARG A 238 4.97 -25.96 9.76
N LEU A 239 5.53 -24.77 9.69
CA LEU A 239 5.49 -23.82 10.79
C LEU A 239 4.08 -23.25 10.91
N GLY A 240 3.47 -23.40 12.06
CA GLY A 240 2.12 -22.85 12.31
C GLY A 240 2.10 -21.33 12.23
N SER A 241 0.93 -20.76 11.94
CA SER A 241 0.71 -19.31 11.74
C SER A 241 1.30 -18.43 12.86
N ASN A 242 1.27 -18.90 14.11
CA ASN A 242 1.87 -18.18 15.23
C ASN A 242 3.39 -17.99 15.09
N HIS A 243 4.10 -19.00 14.59
CA HIS A 243 5.55 -18.90 14.35
C HIS A 243 5.84 -17.96 13.18
N GLN A 244 4.99 -17.99 12.14
CA GLN A 244 5.12 -17.09 11.00
C GLN A 244 4.95 -15.62 11.42
N LEU A 245 3.97 -15.31 12.28
CA LEU A 245 3.78 -13.97 12.84
C LEU A 245 5.02 -13.48 13.60
N ILE A 246 5.62 -14.34 14.41
CA ILE A 246 6.86 -13.99 15.14
C ILE A 246 7.99 -13.69 14.18
N ILE A 247 8.22 -14.57 13.19
CA ILE A 247 9.32 -14.41 12.22
C ILE A 247 9.09 -13.14 11.38
N LEU A 248 7.87 -12.90 10.88
CA LEU A 248 7.55 -11.69 10.12
C LEU A 248 7.73 -10.41 10.95
N GLY A 249 7.39 -10.46 12.24
CA GLY A 249 7.66 -9.36 13.17
C GLY A 249 9.16 -9.05 13.29
N PHE A 250 10.00 -10.07 13.43
CA PHE A 250 11.47 -9.89 13.45
C PHE A 250 11.99 -9.34 12.10
N VAL A 251 11.50 -9.86 10.97
CA VAL A 251 11.86 -9.37 9.64
C VAL A 251 11.51 -7.89 9.49
N LEU A 252 10.34 -7.47 9.98
CA LEU A 252 9.96 -6.06 9.98
C LEU A 252 10.93 -5.21 10.81
N VAL A 253 11.28 -5.63 12.02
CA VAL A 253 12.23 -4.90 12.87
C VAL A 253 13.58 -4.76 12.17
N ILE A 254 14.10 -5.84 11.59
CA ILE A 254 15.36 -5.82 10.85
C ILE A 254 15.26 -4.89 9.64
N ALA A 255 14.16 -4.94 8.87
CA ALA A 255 13.94 -4.06 7.73
C ALA A 255 13.95 -2.57 8.13
N VAL A 256 13.30 -2.22 9.25
CA VAL A 256 13.28 -0.84 9.78
C VAL A 256 14.67 -0.41 10.24
N LEU A 257 15.44 -1.28 10.89
CA LEU A 257 16.82 -0.97 11.28
C LEU A 257 17.70 -0.72 10.06
N LEU A 258 17.58 -1.53 9.02
CA LEU A 258 18.30 -1.35 7.76
C LEU A 258 17.91 -0.04 7.04
N ASP A 259 16.63 0.34 7.02
CA ASP A 259 16.17 1.61 6.46
C ASP A 259 16.79 2.80 7.21
N ARG A 260 16.84 2.73 8.54
CA ARG A 260 17.47 3.75 9.39
C ARG A 260 18.96 3.94 9.06
N GLU A 261 19.72 2.86 8.92
CA GLU A 261 21.15 2.93 8.60
C GLU A 261 21.40 3.44 7.16
N ARG A 262 20.62 2.99 6.17
CA ARG A 262 20.67 3.52 4.80
C ARG A 262 20.45 5.04 4.77
N THR A 263 19.47 5.51 5.52
CA THR A 263 19.14 6.93 5.60
C THR A 263 20.30 7.75 6.20
N LYS A 264 20.96 7.26 7.25
CA LYS A 264 22.15 7.92 7.85
C LYS A 264 23.31 8.00 6.86
N LEU A 265 23.60 6.91 6.15
CA LEU A 265 24.67 6.88 5.14
C LEU A 265 24.40 7.84 4.00
N GLY A 266 23.16 7.96 3.54
CA GLY A 266 22.73 8.92 2.54
C GLY A 266 22.97 10.38 2.96
N TYR A 267 22.63 10.73 4.19
CA TYR A 267 22.91 12.08 4.72
C TYR A 267 24.40 12.34 4.90
N ALA A 268 25.19 11.36 5.34
CA ALA A 268 26.63 11.50 5.51
C ALA A 268 27.33 11.74 4.16
N SER A 269 26.96 11.01 3.11
CA SER A 269 27.50 11.18 1.76
C SER A 269 27.13 12.54 1.16
N MET A 270 25.91 13.01 1.38
CA MET A 270 25.44 14.33 0.92
C MET A 270 26.19 15.46 1.63
N ALA A 271 26.38 15.36 2.94
CA ALA A 271 27.15 16.33 3.73
C ALA A 271 28.63 16.36 3.31
N ALA A 272 29.23 15.22 3.01
CA ALA A 272 30.60 15.13 2.50
C ALA A 272 30.72 15.81 1.12
N ASN A 273 29.77 15.58 0.21
CA ASN A 273 29.74 16.21 -1.10
C ASN A 273 29.57 17.75 -1.02
N VAL A 274 28.67 18.22 -0.13
CA VAL A 274 28.48 19.66 0.10
C VAL A 274 29.76 20.30 0.65
N ARG A 275 30.42 19.66 1.61
CA ARG A 275 31.72 20.13 2.12
C ARG A 275 32.78 20.20 1.02
N LYS A 276 32.84 19.18 0.16
CA LYS A 276 33.78 19.16 -0.98
C LYS A 276 33.52 20.29 -1.97
N VAL A 277 32.25 20.57 -2.31
CA VAL A 277 31.88 21.70 -3.20
C VAL A 277 32.20 23.06 -2.57
N LEU A 278 31.97 23.23 -1.28
CA LEU A 278 32.27 24.46 -0.58
C LEU A 278 33.78 24.69 -0.47
N SER A 279 34.58 23.65 -0.23
CA SER A 279 36.04 23.75 -0.18
C SER A 279 36.66 24.10 -1.54
N THR A 280 36.13 23.54 -2.64
CA THR A 280 36.61 23.91 -3.99
C THR A 280 36.20 25.32 -4.41
N ARG A 281 35.01 25.80 -3.99
CA ARG A 281 34.62 27.21 -4.23
C ARG A 281 35.42 28.22 -3.40
N GLY A 282 35.78 27.84 -2.17
CA GLY A 282 36.67 28.68 -1.32
C GLY A 282 38.09 28.81 -1.88
N ALA A 283 38.60 27.74 -2.51
CA ALA A 283 39.93 27.75 -3.13
C ALA A 283 39.98 28.52 -4.45
N GLN A 284 38.84 28.72 -5.13
CA GLN A 284 38.76 29.45 -6.41
C GLN A 284 38.53 30.97 -6.26
N ASN A 285 38.36 31.50 -5.04
CA ASN A 285 38.15 32.94 -4.82
C ASN A 285 39.07 33.47 -3.71
N PRO A 286 40.39 33.56 -3.96
CA PRO A 286 41.35 34.05 -2.99
C PRO A 286 41.21 35.56 -2.68
N ASP A 287 40.51 36.36 -3.51
CA ASP A 287 40.40 37.81 -3.38
C ASP A 287 39.49 38.31 -2.24
N ARG A 288 38.69 37.43 -1.63
CA ARG A 288 37.85 37.85 -0.49
C ARG A 288 38.58 37.86 0.86
N SER A 289 39.78 37.30 0.95
CA SER A 289 40.57 37.32 2.19
C SER A 289 41.40 38.62 2.32
N SER A 290 41.72 39.28 1.20
CA SER A 290 42.50 40.54 1.20
C SER A 290 41.65 41.78 1.52
N ALA A 291 40.33 41.75 1.26
CA ALA A 291 39.45 42.89 1.56
C ALA A 291 39.12 43.08 3.07
N ARG A 292 39.37 42.08 3.92
CA ARG A 292 39.18 42.18 5.39
C ARG A 292 40.41 42.63 6.16
N ALA A 293 41.57 42.80 5.49
CA ALA A 293 42.83 43.20 6.14
C ALA A 293 43.13 44.71 6.01
N VAL A 294 42.26 45.49 5.33
CA VAL A 294 42.48 46.94 5.11
C VAL A 294 41.69 47.82 6.07
N ASP A 295 40.77 47.23 6.88
CA ASP A 295 39.96 47.99 7.85
C ASP A 295 40.36 47.70 9.33
N ARG A 296 41.65 47.65 9.60
CA ARG A 296 42.19 47.73 10.98
C ARG A 296 43.31 48.71 11.10
#